data_ea94b202e92510c42db8a264136a3478
#
_entry.id   ea94b202e92510c42db8a264136a3478
#
_cell.length_a   1.000
_cell.length_b   1.000
_cell.length_c   1.000
_cell.angle_alpha   90.00
_cell.angle_beta   90.00
_cell.angle_gamma   90.00
#
_symmetry.space_group_name_H-M   'P 1'
#
loop_
_entity.id
_entity.type
_entity.pdbx_description
1 polymer ?
#
loop_
_entity_poly.entity_id
_entity_poly.type
_entity_poly.pdbx_seq_one_letter_code
_entity_poly.pdbx_strand_id
1 'polypeptide(L)'
;MSVKDMIKKSVLESGVFDQYNISSILVALAAALVLGILIFLVYRRFYTGVIYSRTFAVTLVGMTVLTCMVTLAISTNVVISLGMVGALSIVRFRTAVKDPMDLLYLFWAITTGITAGAGMYVLALIAAAIMILMIILFYSRQQRGRIYIAVIHYSGDEAGDEVIRCFGKRKYFIKSKTMRKEKTEMAVEIFCKQTDMDFMEKIRAIEHVDDVTLIQYNGEYHG
;
A
#
# COMPACT_ATOMS: atom_id res chain seq x y z
N MET A 1 34.41 31.24 -22.51
CA MET A 1 33.04 30.77 -22.83
C MET A 1 32.15 31.11 -21.65
N SER A 2 31.17 31.97 -21.88
CA SER A 2 30.22 32.34 -20.80
C SER A 2 29.22 31.19 -20.54
N VAL A 3 28.78 31.03 -19.30
CA VAL A 3 27.73 30.08 -18.94
C VAL A 3 26.47 30.28 -19.80
N LYS A 4 26.19 31.53 -20.18
CA LYS A 4 25.11 31.89 -21.14
C LYS A 4 25.34 31.28 -22.53
N ASP A 5 26.57 31.23 -23.01
CA ASP A 5 26.91 30.68 -24.33
C ASP A 5 26.84 29.16 -24.33
N MET A 6 27.17 28.50 -23.21
CA MET A 6 27.02 27.06 -23.03
C MET A 6 25.54 26.66 -22.97
N ILE A 7 24.72 27.40 -22.23
CA ILE A 7 23.25 27.17 -22.16
C ILE A 7 22.63 27.40 -23.53
N LYS A 8 22.99 28.51 -24.23
CA LYS A 8 22.48 28.83 -25.55
C LYS A 8 22.91 27.79 -26.60
N LYS A 9 24.15 27.29 -26.53
CA LYS A 9 24.64 26.25 -27.41
C LYS A 9 23.97 24.90 -27.13
N SER A 10 23.82 24.52 -25.87
CA SER A 10 23.09 23.32 -25.46
C SER A 10 21.61 23.35 -25.84
N VAL A 11 20.96 24.53 -25.82
CA VAL A 11 19.56 24.70 -26.23
C VAL A 11 19.41 24.72 -27.75
N LEU A 12 20.42 25.17 -28.47
CA LEU A 12 20.41 25.20 -29.95
C LEU A 12 20.90 23.89 -30.58
N GLU A 13 21.81 23.17 -29.91
CA GLU A 13 22.32 21.85 -30.35
C GLU A 13 21.39 20.70 -29.95
N SER A 14 20.62 20.83 -28.88
CA SER A 14 19.45 19.97 -28.70
C SER A 14 18.44 20.43 -29.74
N GLY A 15 18.41 19.84 -30.89
CA GLY A 15 17.45 20.08 -31.97
C GLY A 15 16.02 19.71 -31.51
N VAL A 16 15.54 20.41 -30.49
CA VAL A 16 14.30 20.20 -29.71
C VAL A 16 13.05 20.49 -30.53
N PHE A 17 13.23 20.96 -31.78
CA PHE A 17 12.15 21.20 -32.71
C PHE A 17 12.00 20.08 -33.76
N ASP A 18 12.81 19.02 -33.71
CA ASP A 18 12.63 17.90 -34.62
C ASP A 18 11.64 16.89 -34.03
N GLN A 19 10.38 17.17 -34.41
CA GLN A 19 9.32 16.18 -34.55
C GLN A 19 9.18 15.15 -33.43
N TYR A 20 8.53 15.54 -32.34
CA TYR A 20 7.73 14.54 -31.64
C TYR A 20 6.69 14.02 -32.63
N ASN A 21 7.00 12.93 -33.26
CA ASN A 21 6.10 12.21 -34.14
C ASN A 21 4.86 11.88 -33.29
N ILE A 22 3.67 12.26 -33.72
CA ILE A 22 2.41 11.95 -33.02
C ILE A 22 2.37 10.48 -32.61
N SER A 23 2.97 9.62 -33.41
CA SER A 23 3.12 8.19 -33.13
C SER A 23 3.93 7.91 -31.84
N SER A 24 5.02 8.66 -31.58
CA SER A 24 5.83 8.49 -30.35
C SER A 24 5.08 8.90 -29.11
N ILE A 25 4.30 9.98 -29.19
CA ILE A 25 3.45 10.43 -28.08
C ILE A 25 2.36 9.39 -27.79
N LEU A 26 1.70 8.86 -28.83
CA LEU A 26 0.68 7.85 -28.68
C LEU A 26 1.24 6.55 -28.09
N VAL A 27 2.43 6.13 -28.53
CA VAL A 27 3.11 4.93 -27.99
C VAL A 27 3.47 5.13 -26.51
N ALA A 28 4.00 6.30 -26.13
CA ALA A 28 4.33 6.60 -24.74
C ALA A 28 3.10 6.59 -23.82
N LEU A 29 2.00 7.22 -24.27
CA LEU A 29 0.75 7.25 -23.51
C LEU A 29 0.11 5.86 -23.44
N ALA A 30 0.13 5.08 -24.52
CA ALA A 30 -0.37 3.72 -24.52
C ALA A 30 0.45 2.82 -23.58
N ALA A 31 1.78 2.93 -23.61
CA ALA A 31 2.67 2.22 -22.70
C ALA A 31 2.41 2.61 -21.23
N ALA A 32 2.25 3.90 -20.95
CA ALA A 32 1.92 4.39 -19.60
C ALA A 32 0.56 3.85 -19.12
N LEU A 33 -0.44 3.82 -20.01
CA LEU A 33 -1.75 3.26 -19.67
C LEU A 33 -1.67 1.76 -19.37
N VAL A 34 -0.98 0.98 -20.21
CA VAL A 34 -0.81 -0.47 -20.01
C VAL A 34 -0.08 -0.77 -18.71
N LEU A 35 1.03 -0.06 -18.44
CA LEU A 35 1.78 -0.20 -17.19
C LEU A 35 0.97 0.27 -15.98
N GLY A 36 0.19 1.33 -16.11
CA GLY A 36 -0.73 1.79 -15.07
C GLY A 36 -1.80 0.76 -14.73
N ILE A 37 -2.39 0.10 -15.75
CA ILE A 37 -3.33 -1.01 -15.56
C ILE A 37 -2.64 -2.21 -14.89
N LEU A 38 -1.40 -2.51 -15.25
CA LEU A 38 -0.62 -3.56 -14.58
C LEU A 38 -0.44 -3.25 -13.09
N ILE A 39 -0.07 -2.01 -12.74
CA ILE A 39 0.03 -1.57 -11.34
C ILE A 39 -1.32 -1.71 -10.63
N PHE A 40 -2.42 -1.30 -11.25
CA PHE A 40 -3.77 -1.47 -10.73
C PHE A 40 -4.10 -2.94 -10.42
N LEU A 41 -3.77 -3.87 -11.34
CA LEU A 41 -4.02 -5.29 -11.15
C LEU A 41 -3.19 -5.88 -10.00
N VAL A 42 -1.92 -5.48 -9.90
CA VAL A 42 -1.03 -5.89 -8.81
C VAL A 42 -1.55 -5.35 -7.48
N TYR A 43 -1.90 -4.06 -7.42
CA TYR A 43 -2.50 -3.45 -6.23
C TYR A 43 -3.76 -4.21 -5.80
N ARG A 44 -4.70 -4.43 -6.72
CA ARG A 44 -5.94 -5.17 -6.44
C ARG A 44 -5.69 -6.58 -5.92
N ARG A 45 -4.65 -7.27 -6.43
CA ARG A 45 -4.36 -8.67 -6.07
C ARG A 45 -3.61 -8.83 -4.76
N PHE A 46 -2.71 -7.91 -4.46
CA PHE A 46 -1.77 -8.00 -3.33
C PHE A 46 -2.03 -6.97 -2.22
N TYR A 47 -3.16 -6.27 -2.28
CA TYR A 47 -3.53 -5.33 -1.22
C TYR A 47 -3.79 -6.06 0.11
N THR A 48 -3.11 -5.62 1.17
CA THR A 48 -3.20 -6.19 2.53
C THR A 48 -3.68 -5.18 3.57
N GLY A 49 -4.01 -3.95 3.17
CA GLY A 49 -4.48 -2.89 4.06
C GLY A 49 -5.89 -3.13 4.59
N VAL A 50 -6.30 -2.27 5.53
CA VAL A 50 -7.58 -2.38 6.27
C VAL A 50 -8.79 -2.25 5.36
N ILE A 51 -8.76 -1.30 4.41
CA ILE A 51 -9.88 -1.01 3.50
C ILE A 51 -9.35 -0.86 2.08
N TYR A 52 -9.71 -1.77 1.19
CA TYR A 52 -9.42 -1.63 -0.24
C TYR A 52 -10.17 -0.42 -0.81
N SER A 53 -9.42 0.58 -1.27
CA SER A 53 -10.00 1.75 -1.94
C SER A 53 -9.92 1.60 -3.46
N ARG A 54 -11.08 1.35 -4.09
CA ARG A 54 -11.19 1.32 -5.55
C ARG A 54 -10.81 2.66 -6.18
N THR A 55 -11.13 3.76 -5.51
CA THR A 55 -10.80 5.11 -5.96
C THR A 55 -9.30 5.29 -6.01
N PHE A 56 -8.57 4.87 -4.98
CA PHE A 56 -7.12 4.94 -4.96
C PHE A 56 -6.48 4.05 -6.06
N ALA A 57 -7.01 2.86 -6.29
CA ALA A 57 -6.53 1.99 -7.36
C ALA A 57 -6.66 2.64 -8.75
N VAL A 58 -7.74 3.38 -9.01
CA VAL A 58 -7.94 4.12 -10.27
C VAL A 58 -7.00 5.33 -10.34
N THR A 59 -6.74 6.02 -9.22
CA THR A 59 -5.79 7.15 -9.20
C THR A 59 -4.37 6.71 -9.55
N LEU A 60 -3.95 5.48 -9.26
CA LEU A 60 -2.63 4.97 -9.68
C LEU A 60 -2.49 4.96 -11.22
N VAL A 61 -3.53 4.51 -11.93
CA VAL A 61 -3.54 4.53 -13.41
C VAL A 61 -3.48 5.98 -13.91
N GLY A 62 -4.32 6.85 -13.33
CA GLY A 62 -4.32 8.29 -13.67
C GLY A 62 -2.98 8.95 -13.43
N MET A 63 -2.32 8.66 -12.31
CA MET A 63 -1.01 9.22 -11.98
C MET A 63 0.07 8.76 -12.97
N THR A 64 0.05 7.49 -13.40
CA THR A 64 1.00 7.00 -14.41
C THR A 64 0.85 7.74 -15.74
N VAL A 65 -0.38 7.94 -16.19
CA VAL A 65 -0.65 8.69 -17.45
C VAL A 65 -0.31 10.17 -17.30
N LEU A 66 -0.71 10.80 -16.19
CA LEU A 66 -0.42 12.21 -15.93
C LEU A 66 1.08 12.49 -15.87
N THR A 67 1.84 11.67 -15.17
CA THR A 67 3.29 11.85 -15.07
C THR A 67 4.01 11.57 -16.40
N CYS A 68 3.50 10.66 -17.23
CA CYS A 68 3.96 10.47 -18.60
C CYS A 68 3.72 11.74 -19.45
N MET A 69 2.51 12.32 -19.39
CA MET A 69 2.20 13.57 -20.08
C MET A 69 3.10 14.73 -19.63
N VAL A 70 3.30 14.87 -18.33
CA VAL A 70 4.20 15.88 -17.74
C VAL A 70 5.62 15.70 -18.26
N THR A 71 6.14 14.46 -18.29
CA THR A 71 7.49 14.18 -18.77
C THR A 71 7.64 14.47 -20.25
N LEU A 72 6.66 14.12 -21.07
CA LEU A 72 6.63 14.50 -22.50
C LEU A 72 6.62 16.00 -22.68
N ALA A 73 5.82 16.75 -21.91
CA ALA A 73 5.77 18.21 -21.98
C ALA A 73 7.08 18.88 -21.54
N ILE A 74 7.74 18.32 -20.49
CA ILE A 74 9.03 18.80 -19.98
C ILE A 74 10.14 18.58 -21.02
N SER A 75 10.13 17.46 -21.72
CA SER A 75 11.16 17.15 -22.71
C SER A 75 11.10 18.06 -23.95
N THR A 76 9.99 18.72 -24.19
CA THR A 76 9.85 19.65 -25.34
C THR A 76 10.39 21.05 -25.08
N ASN A 77 10.45 21.53 -23.83
CA ASN A 77 10.86 22.89 -23.53
C ASN A 77 11.35 23.05 -22.07
N VAL A 78 12.61 23.44 -21.92
CA VAL A 78 13.26 23.65 -20.60
C VAL A 78 12.57 24.75 -19.78
N VAL A 79 11.99 25.76 -20.40
CA VAL A 79 11.28 26.85 -19.70
C VAL A 79 9.98 26.32 -19.10
N ILE A 80 9.23 25.48 -19.84
CA ILE A 80 8.02 24.82 -19.35
C ILE A 80 8.37 23.87 -18.19
N SER A 81 9.49 23.16 -18.30
CA SER A 81 10.04 22.27 -17.28
C SER A 81 10.24 22.97 -15.94
N LEU A 82 10.92 24.13 -15.95
CA LEU A 82 11.16 24.94 -14.74
C LEU A 82 9.86 25.49 -14.15
N GLY A 83 8.94 25.95 -15.00
CA GLY A 83 7.62 26.45 -14.58
C GLY A 83 6.77 25.35 -13.94
N MET A 84 6.80 24.13 -14.49
CA MET A 84 6.00 23.00 -13.99
C MET A 84 6.55 22.46 -12.67
N VAL A 85 7.89 22.37 -12.48
CA VAL A 85 8.50 22.03 -11.19
C VAL A 85 8.11 23.05 -10.12
N GLY A 86 8.11 24.35 -10.46
CA GLY A 86 7.65 25.42 -9.59
C GLY A 86 6.16 25.27 -9.23
N ALA A 87 5.30 25.02 -10.20
CA ALA A 87 3.87 24.83 -9.97
C ALA A 87 3.56 23.60 -9.10
N LEU A 88 4.24 22.46 -9.36
CA LEU A 88 4.07 21.22 -8.57
C LEU A 88 4.55 21.38 -7.13
N SER A 89 5.55 22.23 -6.86
CA SER A 89 6.05 22.46 -5.50
C SER A 89 5.05 23.22 -4.61
N ILE A 90 4.08 23.92 -5.19
CA ILE A 90 3.03 24.65 -4.47
C ILE A 90 1.87 23.72 -4.07
N VAL A 91 1.73 22.56 -4.74
CA VAL A 91 0.66 21.60 -4.45
C VAL A 91 0.95 20.88 -3.13
N ARG A 92 0.24 21.28 -2.08
CA ARG A 92 0.32 20.66 -0.77
C ARG A 92 -0.85 19.71 -0.56
N PHE A 93 -0.57 18.41 -0.48
CA PHE A 93 -1.58 17.44 -0.05
C PHE A 93 -1.84 17.59 1.46
N ARG A 94 -3.09 17.79 1.84
CA ARG A 94 -3.51 17.88 3.26
C ARG A 94 -4.02 16.56 3.80
N THR A 95 -4.28 15.58 2.94
CA THR A 95 -4.72 14.25 3.34
C THR A 95 -3.50 13.36 3.60
N ALA A 96 -3.38 12.88 4.83
CA ALA A 96 -2.34 11.90 5.16
C ALA A 96 -2.65 10.57 4.45
N VAL A 97 -1.67 10.04 3.72
CA VAL A 97 -1.72 8.65 3.24
C VAL A 97 -1.47 7.77 4.46
N LYS A 98 -2.49 7.04 4.90
CA LYS A 98 -2.44 6.27 6.16
C LYS A 98 -1.62 5.00 6.05
N ASP A 99 -1.63 4.36 4.88
CA ASP A 99 -0.94 3.09 4.65
C ASP A 99 0.40 3.32 3.92
N PRO A 100 1.54 2.89 4.51
CA PRO A 100 2.84 2.98 3.85
C PRO A 100 2.91 2.24 2.52
N MET A 101 2.13 1.18 2.34
CA MET A 101 2.06 0.42 1.08
C MET A 101 1.41 1.24 -0.03
N ASP A 102 0.41 2.05 0.26
CA ASP A 102 -0.22 2.95 -0.72
C ASP A 102 0.78 3.97 -1.27
N LEU A 103 1.67 4.48 -0.41
CA LEU A 103 2.77 5.36 -0.82
C LEU A 103 3.72 4.66 -1.79
N LEU A 104 4.08 3.40 -1.52
CA LEU A 104 4.93 2.61 -2.41
C LEU A 104 4.32 2.47 -3.81
N TYR A 105 3.03 2.11 -3.89
CA TYR A 105 2.32 2.01 -5.17
C TYR A 105 2.21 3.35 -5.88
N LEU A 106 1.98 4.44 -5.15
CA LEU A 106 1.92 5.79 -5.71
C LEU A 106 3.26 6.19 -6.33
N PHE A 107 4.38 6.01 -5.63
CA PHE A 107 5.70 6.30 -6.15
C PHE A 107 6.06 5.40 -7.35
N TRP A 108 5.66 4.13 -7.31
CA TRP A 108 5.84 3.24 -8.45
C TRP A 108 5.06 3.72 -9.68
N ALA A 109 3.80 4.17 -9.52
CA ALA A 109 3.00 4.73 -10.60
C ALA A 109 3.66 5.99 -11.21
N ILE A 110 4.13 6.92 -10.35
CA ILE A 110 4.81 8.15 -10.76
C ILE A 110 6.08 7.83 -11.56
N THR A 111 6.96 7.00 -11.02
CA THR A 111 8.24 6.64 -11.66
C THR A 111 8.04 5.90 -12.98
N THR A 112 7.03 5.02 -13.05
CA THR A 112 6.65 4.32 -14.28
C THR A 112 6.17 5.29 -15.35
N GLY A 113 5.37 6.29 -14.98
CA GLY A 113 4.94 7.32 -15.93
C GLY A 113 6.10 8.18 -16.44
N ILE A 114 7.03 8.56 -15.55
CA ILE A 114 8.23 9.31 -15.93
C ILE A 114 9.09 8.52 -16.92
N THR A 115 9.36 7.24 -16.64
CA THR A 115 10.20 6.39 -17.52
C THR A 115 9.52 6.12 -18.86
N ALA A 116 8.19 5.93 -18.88
CA ALA A 116 7.43 5.79 -20.12
C ALA A 116 7.47 7.08 -20.95
N GLY A 117 7.29 8.26 -20.33
CA GLY A 117 7.36 9.56 -20.99
C GLY A 117 8.75 9.90 -21.52
N ALA A 118 9.80 9.39 -20.86
CA ALA A 118 11.19 9.52 -21.32
C ALA A 118 11.54 8.52 -22.44
N GLY A 119 10.61 7.67 -22.89
CA GLY A 119 10.86 6.65 -23.91
C GLY A 119 11.67 5.45 -23.44
N MET A 120 11.93 5.32 -22.11
CA MET A 120 12.74 4.25 -21.52
C MET A 120 11.87 3.02 -21.17
N TYR A 121 11.18 2.45 -22.16
CA TYR A 121 10.22 1.35 -21.95
C TYR A 121 10.84 0.09 -21.35
N VAL A 122 12.08 -0.24 -21.76
CA VAL A 122 12.80 -1.41 -21.24
C VAL A 122 13.07 -1.25 -19.75
N LEU A 123 13.49 -0.06 -19.32
CA LEU A 123 13.73 0.25 -17.91
C LEU A 123 12.42 0.13 -17.11
N ALA A 124 11.31 0.66 -17.64
CA ALA A 124 10.00 0.58 -17.01
C ALA A 124 9.53 -0.88 -16.81
N LEU A 125 9.76 -1.75 -17.80
CA LEU A 125 9.43 -3.17 -17.72
C LEU A 125 10.30 -3.93 -16.71
N ILE A 126 11.61 -3.69 -16.71
CA ILE A 126 12.53 -4.32 -15.75
C ILE A 126 12.17 -3.88 -14.32
N ALA A 127 11.96 -2.58 -14.11
CA ALA A 127 11.56 -2.04 -12.81
C ALA A 127 10.22 -2.63 -12.35
N ALA A 128 9.24 -2.77 -13.25
CA ALA A 128 7.95 -3.40 -12.94
C ALA A 128 8.12 -4.86 -12.53
N ALA A 129 8.96 -5.63 -13.23
CA ALA A 129 9.23 -7.02 -12.89
C ALA A 129 9.88 -7.16 -11.50
N ILE A 130 10.85 -6.30 -11.18
CA ILE A 130 11.50 -6.27 -9.85
C ILE A 130 10.49 -5.91 -8.76
N MET A 131 9.65 -4.88 -8.97
CA MET A 131 8.62 -4.47 -8.01
C MET A 131 7.60 -5.58 -7.76
N ILE A 132 7.13 -6.24 -8.80
CA ILE A 132 6.20 -7.37 -8.67
C ILE A 132 6.85 -8.51 -7.88
N LEU A 133 8.09 -8.88 -8.21
CA LEU A 133 8.84 -9.92 -7.51
C LEU A 133 8.99 -9.59 -6.01
N MET A 134 9.36 -8.35 -5.70
CA MET A 134 9.48 -7.85 -4.33
C MET A 134 8.14 -7.97 -3.59
N ILE A 135 7.06 -7.48 -4.18
CA ILE A 135 5.72 -7.53 -3.56
C ILE A 135 5.29 -8.98 -3.31
N ILE A 136 5.48 -9.89 -4.25
CA ILE A 136 5.15 -11.31 -4.10
C ILE A 136 5.95 -11.94 -2.95
N LEU A 137 7.26 -11.65 -2.87
CA LEU A 137 8.14 -12.20 -1.84
C LEU A 137 7.72 -11.75 -0.44
N PHE A 138 7.43 -10.47 -0.27
CA PHE A 138 7.00 -9.92 1.02
C PHE A 138 5.57 -10.33 1.37
N TYR A 139 4.66 -10.32 0.41
CA TYR A 139 3.28 -10.78 0.60
C TYR A 139 3.21 -12.23 1.08
N SER A 140 4.01 -13.12 0.49
CA SER A 140 4.05 -14.53 0.90
C SER A 140 4.52 -14.73 2.35
N ARG A 141 5.32 -13.81 2.88
CA ARG A 141 5.77 -13.85 4.28
C ARG A 141 4.75 -13.26 5.26
N GLN A 142 3.94 -12.31 4.84
CA GLN A 142 2.98 -11.60 5.68
C GLN A 142 1.71 -12.43 5.96
N GLN A 143 1.36 -13.40 5.10
CA GLN A 143 0.17 -14.26 5.30
C GLN A 143 0.30 -15.30 6.45
N ARG A 144 1.37 -15.31 7.22
CA ARG A 144 1.62 -16.36 8.25
C ARG A 144 0.85 -16.20 9.56
N GLY A 145 -0.10 -15.32 9.67
CA GLY A 145 -1.00 -15.23 10.82
C GLY A 145 -1.70 -13.88 10.85
N ARG A 146 -3.02 -13.90 10.88
CA ARG A 146 -3.81 -12.71 11.20
C ARG A 146 -3.87 -12.57 12.70
N ILE A 147 -3.79 -11.34 13.16
CA ILE A 147 -3.92 -11.01 14.57
C ILE A 147 -5.41 -10.86 14.86
N TYR A 148 -5.89 -11.58 15.85
CA TYR A 148 -7.24 -11.46 16.36
C TYR A 148 -7.17 -11.07 17.83
N ILE A 149 -8.12 -10.24 18.26
CA ILE A 149 -8.36 -9.97 19.68
C ILE A 149 -9.60 -10.74 20.10
N ALA A 150 -9.42 -11.68 21.01
CA ALA A 150 -10.53 -12.35 21.68
C ALA A 150 -10.85 -11.57 22.94
N VAL A 151 -12.08 -11.06 23.03
CA VAL A 151 -12.62 -10.46 24.25
C VAL A 151 -13.53 -11.53 24.89
N ILE A 152 -13.19 -11.92 26.12
CA ILE A 152 -13.84 -13.03 26.84
C ILE A 152 -14.35 -12.49 28.16
N HIS A 153 -15.66 -12.66 28.40
CA HIS A 153 -16.28 -12.35 29.67
C HIS A 153 -16.54 -13.63 30.44
N TYR A 154 -16.04 -13.70 31.65
CA TYR A 154 -16.17 -14.88 32.51
C TYR A 154 -16.25 -14.50 33.99
N SER A 155 -16.69 -15.44 34.81
CA SER A 155 -16.80 -15.30 36.27
C SER A 155 -15.97 -16.38 36.97
N GLY A 156 -15.19 -16.00 37.98
CA GLY A 156 -14.31 -16.90 38.72
C GLY A 156 -12.91 -17.07 38.14
N ASP A 157 -11.92 -17.34 38.99
CA ASP A 157 -10.53 -17.46 38.55
C ASP A 157 -10.26 -18.80 37.84
N GLU A 158 -10.98 -19.86 38.18
CA GLU A 158 -10.84 -21.18 37.54
C GLU A 158 -11.19 -21.16 36.07
N ALA A 159 -12.27 -20.46 35.72
CA ALA A 159 -12.68 -20.25 34.31
C ALA A 159 -11.60 -19.50 33.50
N GLY A 160 -10.92 -18.54 34.12
CA GLY A 160 -9.81 -17.82 33.47
C GLY A 160 -8.63 -18.72 33.12
N ASP A 161 -8.27 -19.64 33.98
CA ASP A 161 -7.17 -20.59 33.75
C ASP A 161 -7.54 -21.63 32.69
N GLU A 162 -8.79 -22.06 32.61
CA GLU A 162 -9.28 -22.98 31.57
C GLU A 162 -9.29 -22.29 30.21
N VAL A 163 -9.72 -21.03 30.14
CA VAL A 163 -9.66 -20.20 28.93
C VAL A 163 -8.23 -20.12 28.40
N ILE A 164 -7.25 -19.86 29.27
CA ILE A 164 -5.83 -19.80 28.89
C ILE A 164 -5.34 -21.16 28.35
N ARG A 165 -5.76 -22.27 28.96
CA ARG A 165 -5.42 -23.63 28.49
C ARG A 165 -6.00 -23.92 27.10
N CYS A 166 -7.17 -23.38 26.75
CA CYS A 166 -7.79 -23.56 25.43
C CYS A 166 -6.98 -22.96 24.29
N PHE A 167 -6.12 -21.97 24.54
CA PHE A 167 -5.21 -21.43 23.52
C PHE A 167 -4.10 -22.41 23.12
N GLY A 168 -3.74 -23.36 23.98
CA GLY A 168 -2.80 -24.45 23.71
C GLY A 168 -1.41 -23.94 23.28
N LYS A 169 -0.93 -24.40 22.11
CA LYS A 169 0.39 -24.01 21.55
C LYS A 169 0.36 -22.72 20.72
N ARG A 170 -0.76 -22.02 20.65
CA ARG A 170 -0.88 -20.77 19.90
C ARG A 170 -0.11 -19.66 20.61
N LYS A 171 0.47 -18.75 19.83
CA LYS A 171 1.06 -17.54 20.42
C LYS A 171 -0.08 -16.59 20.79
N TYR A 172 -0.15 -16.22 22.05
CA TYR A 172 -1.12 -15.27 22.56
C TYR A 172 -0.45 -14.24 23.48
N PHE A 173 -1.05 -13.07 23.61
CA PHE A 173 -0.66 -12.02 24.54
C PHE A 173 -1.90 -11.46 25.20
N ILE A 174 -1.93 -11.41 26.54
CA ILE A 174 -3.00 -10.77 27.28
C ILE A 174 -2.79 -9.26 27.16
N LYS A 175 -3.70 -8.55 26.51
CA LYS A 175 -3.66 -7.09 26.36
C LYS A 175 -4.23 -6.37 27.58
N SER A 176 -5.36 -6.87 28.08
CA SER A 176 -5.98 -6.34 29.28
C SER A 176 -6.76 -7.42 30.01
N LYS A 177 -6.82 -7.32 31.33
CA LYS A 177 -7.69 -8.11 32.22
C LYS A 177 -8.35 -7.11 33.16
N THR A 178 -9.66 -6.91 33.02
CA THR A 178 -10.44 -5.97 33.81
C THR A 178 -11.40 -6.76 34.71
N MET A 179 -11.25 -6.63 36.00
CA MET A 179 -12.13 -7.26 36.98
C MET A 179 -13.19 -6.26 37.46
N ARG A 180 -14.47 -6.63 37.32
CA ARG A 180 -15.59 -5.84 37.81
C ARG A 180 -16.48 -6.70 38.71
N LYS A 181 -16.28 -6.59 40.02
CA LYS A 181 -16.95 -7.43 41.03
C LYS A 181 -16.71 -8.92 40.75
N GLU A 182 -17.72 -9.67 40.37
CA GLU A 182 -17.63 -11.11 40.09
C GLU A 182 -17.34 -11.42 38.62
N LYS A 183 -17.37 -10.41 37.72
CA LYS A 183 -17.15 -10.58 36.28
C LYS A 183 -15.77 -10.10 35.86
N THR A 184 -15.11 -10.86 35.04
CA THR A 184 -13.80 -10.54 34.47
C THR A 184 -13.93 -10.44 32.96
N GLU A 185 -13.43 -9.34 32.39
CA GLU A 185 -13.24 -9.14 30.96
C GLU A 185 -11.77 -9.32 30.64
N MET A 186 -11.43 -10.21 29.75
CA MET A 186 -10.06 -10.48 29.31
C MET A 186 -9.95 -10.30 27.80
N ALA A 187 -9.09 -9.36 27.36
CA ALA A 187 -8.76 -9.17 25.96
C ALA A 187 -7.40 -9.82 25.66
N VAL A 188 -7.41 -10.81 24.76
CA VAL A 188 -6.25 -11.60 24.38
C VAL A 188 -5.98 -11.45 22.88
N GLU A 189 -4.77 -11.03 22.56
CA GLU A 189 -4.28 -11.04 21.18
C GLU A 189 -3.79 -12.42 20.81
N ILE A 190 -4.33 -12.99 19.72
CA ILE A 190 -4.04 -14.36 19.29
C ILE A 190 -3.60 -14.34 17.83
N PHE A 191 -2.52 -15.08 17.55
CA PHE A 191 -2.02 -15.30 16.20
C PHE A 191 -2.59 -16.63 15.66
N CYS A 192 -3.62 -16.55 14.81
CA CYS A 192 -4.21 -17.74 14.22
C CYS A 192 -4.53 -17.58 12.72
N LYS A 193 -4.67 -18.70 12.03
CA LYS A 193 -5.17 -18.74 10.66
C LYS A 193 -6.70 -18.74 10.69
N GLN A 194 -7.34 -18.16 9.68
CA GLN A 194 -8.80 -18.06 9.59
C GLN A 194 -9.54 -19.40 9.66
N THR A 195 -8.85 -20.52 9.39
CA THR A 195 -9.38 -21.88 9.41
C THR A 195 -9.25 -22.56 10.80
N ASP A 196 -8.55 -21.94 11.74
CA ASP A 196 -8.22 -22.58 13.05
C ASP A 196 -8.94 -21.84 14.20
N MET A 197 -10.28 -21.83 14.13
CA MET A 197 -11.16 -21.16 15.11
C MET A 197 -11.81 -22.13 16.12
N ASP A 198 -11.45 -23.41 16.10
CA ASP A 198 -12.01 -24.45 16.98
C ASP A 198 -11.86 -24.13 18.48
N PHE A 199 -10.91 -23.26 18.82
CA PHE A 199 -10.71 -22.83 20.21
C PHE A 199 -11.88 -21.98 20.73
N MET A 200 -12.60 -21.27 19.85
CA MET A 200 -13.75 -20.44 20.23
C MET A 200 -14.88 -21.29 20.79
N GLU A 201 -15.19 -22.42 20.15
CA GLU A 201 -16.22 -23.35 20.61
C GLU A 201 -15.81 -23.97 21.95
N LYS A 202 -14.54 -24.28 22.12
CA LYS A 202 -14.00 -24.83 23.39
C LYS A 202 -14.11 -23.82 24.52
N ILE A 203 -13.77 -22.55 24.27
CA ILE A 203 -13.88 -21.50 25.29
C ILE A 203 -15.35 -21.25 25.65
N ARG A 204 -16.26 -21.24 24.66
CA ARG A 204 -17.68 -21.05 24.90
C ARG A 204 -18.31 -22.20 25.71
N ALA A 205 -17.72 -23.40 25.66
CA ALA A 205 -18.19 -24.57 26.39
C ALA A 205 -17.73 -24.61 27.87
N ILE A 206 -16.85 -23.70 28.28
CA ILE A 206 -16.36 -23.61 29.67
C ILE A 206 -17.49 -23.07 30.55
N GLU A 207 -17.71 -23.71 31.70
CA GLU A 207 -18.65 -23.24 32.70
C GLU A 207 -18.21 -21.86 33.24
N HIS A 208 -19.17 -20.96 33.45
CA HIS A 208 -18.95 -19.56 33.87
C HIS A 208 -18.31 -18.62 32.83
N VAL A 209 -18.20 -19.01 31.55
CA VAL A 209 -17.94 -18.09 30.44
C VAL A 209 -19.27 -17.56 29.91
N ASP A 210 -19.47 -16.24 30.00
CA ASP A 210 -20.68 -15.56 29.57
C ASP A 210 -20.73 -15.42 28.04
N ASP A 211 -19.66 -14.85 27.47
CA ASP A 211 -19.52 -14.67 26.02
C ASP A 211 -18.06 -14.63 25.55
N VAL A 212 -17.86 -14.84 24.25
CA VAL A 212 -16.58 -14.75 23.59
C VAL A 212 -16.75 -14.01 22.26
N THR A 213 -16.12 -12.87 22.14
CA THR A 213 -16.12 -12.06 20.91
C THR A 213 -14.73 -12.08 20.27
N LEU A 214 -14.65 -12.42 18.99
CA LEU A 214 -13.41 -12.39 18.22
C LEU A 214 -13.42 -11.21 17.25
N ILE A 215 -12.48 -10.30 17.41
CA ILE A 215 -12.34 -9.10 16.60
C ILE A 215 -11.05 -9.24 15.79
N GLN A 216 -11.14 -9.11 14.46
CA GLN A 216 -9.92 -9.06 13.64
C GLN A 216 -9.22 -7.72 13.89
N TYR A 217 -7.99 -7.79 14.39
CA TYR A 217 -7.19 -6.59 14.65
C TYR A 217 -6.39 -6.22 13.40
N ASN A 218 -6.71 -5.07 12.84
CA ASN A 218 -6.07 -4.53 11.63
C ASN A 218 -5.11 -3.35 11.92
N GLY A 219 -4.61 -3.25 13.15
CA GLY A 219 -3.54 -2.30 13.48
C GLY A 219 -3.97 -0.90 13.93
N GLU A 220 -5.27 -0.57 13.99
CA GLU A 220 -5.73 0.73 14.49
C GLU A 220 -6.62 0.56 15.73
N TYR A 221 -6.01 0.57 16.91
CA TYR A 221 -6.70 0.87 18.16
C TYR A 221 -6.20 2.25 18.63
N HIS A 222 -6.95 3.28 18.33
CA HIS A 222 -6.84 4.55 19.04
C HIS A 222 -7.75 4.47 20.25
N GLY A 223 -7.13 4.17 21.43
CA GLY A 223 -7.76 4.39 22.73
C GLY A 223 -7.85 5.87 23.02
#